data_7d96ebf62b49917322b6836985e18a49
#
_entry.id   7d96ebf62b49917322b6836985e18a49
#
_cell.length_a   1.000
_cell.length_b   1.000
_cell.length_c   1.000
_cell.angle_alpha   90.00
_cell.angle_beta   90.00
_cell.angle_gamma   90.00
#
_symmetry.space_group_name_H-M   'P 1'
#
loop_
_entity.id
_entity.type
_entity.pdbx_description
1 polymer ?
#
loop_
_entity_poly.entity_id
_entity_poly.type
_entity_poly.pdbx_seq_one_letter_code
_entity_poly.pdbx_strand_id
1 'polypeptide(L)'
;SKLPKDIYLLTHGSPCQDYSVAGQGKGGDKDSGTRSSLMWHSVEIIRHCKPKIVVWENVKNVLSKKHIHNFEHYIQDLESIGYTSYYKVLNAKDFGVPQNRERIYCISILGDHEHFEFPEGFPLELRLRDVLEDQVEEKYYLSEEIQNRFKQTKTGGNVIGTTAPEFRTIGQRDLVYNPDGVMGSLVATDYKQPKQIIDVKPIRLGGVFDDEKSRHQAGSIWDKEGISPTLDTMQGGWRQPLVTEEPKIVEHK
;
A
#
# COMPACT_ATOMS: atom_id res chain seq x y z
N SER A 1 36.47 9.76 14.87
CA SER A 1 35.12 9.22 14.65
C SER A 1 35.02 7.84 15.30
N LYS A 2 33.88 7.52 15.92
CA LYS A 2 33.59 6.20 16.50
C LYS A 2 32.93 5.26 15.48
N LEU A 3 32.81 5.68 14.22
CA LEU A 3 32.21 4.88 13.16
C LEU A 3 33.16 3.76 12.72
N PRO A 4 32.66 2.51 12.51
CA PRO A 4 33.46 1.41 12.00
C PRO A 4 33.93 1.71 10.58
N LYS A 5 35.11 1.17 10.21
CA LYS A 5 35.71 1.36 8.87
C LYS A 5 35.47 0.18 7.92
N ASP A 6 35.09 -0.97 8.46
CA ASP A 6 34.96 -2.21 7.70
C ASP A 6 33.48 -2.54 7.40
N ILE A 7 32.72 -1.55 6.90
CA ILE A 7 31.32 -1.72 6.54
C ILE A 7 31.25 -2.23 5.10
N TYR A 8 30.66 -3.41 4.90
CA TYR A 8 30.41 -3.93 3.56
C TYR A 8 29.16 -3.32 2.93
N LEU A 9 28.07 -3.26 3.69
CA LEU A 9 26.78 -2.74 3.25
C LEU A 9 26.28 -1.65 4.20
N LEU A 10 25.92 -0.49 3.63
CA LEU A 10 25.25 0.58 4.34
C LEU A 10 23.88 0.82 3.68
N THR A 11 22.83 0.71 4.46
CA THR A 11 21.47 1.08 4.00
C THR A 11 21.01 2.33 4.72
N HIS A 12 20.37 3.24 4.01
CA HIS A 12 19.77 4.41 4.62
C HIS A 12 18.53 4.90 3.88
N GLY A 13 17.60 5.49 4.65
CA GLY A 13 16.43 6.19 4.13
C GLY A 13 16.38 7.57 4.78
N SER A 14 16.77 8.60 4.06
CA SER A 14 16.67 9.97 4.58
C SER A 14 15.20 10.39 4.70
N PRO A 15 14.85 11.29 5.66
CA PRO A 15 13.48 11.75 5.80
C PRO A 15 12.91 12.30 4.49
N CYS A 16 11.72 11.79 4.12
CA CYS A 16 11.08 12.12 2.85
C CYS A 16 10.06 13.27 2.95
N GLN A 17 9.84 13.81 4.15
CA GLN A 17 8.72 14.73 4.43
C GLN A 17 8.74 16.00 3.59
N ASP A 18 9.93 16.56 3.34
CA ASP A 18 10.08 17.77 2.55
C ASP A 18 10.10 17.51 1.04
N TYR A 19 10.24 16.24 0.61
CA TYR A 19 10.05 15.81 -0.78
C TYR A 19 8.62 15.34 -1.05
N SER A 20 7.88 14.93 -0.04
CA SER A 20 6.53 14.38 -0.20
C SER A 20 5.54 15.42 -0.70
N VAL A 21 4.64 15.00 -1.61
CA VAL A 21 3.51 15.83 -2.08
C VAL A 21 2.56 16.18 -0.94
N ALA A 22 2.45 15.31 0.07
CA ALA A 22 1.64 15.56 1.27
C ALA A 22 2.34 16.44 2.31
N GLY A 23 3.63 16.75 2.13
CA GLY A 23 4.44 17.60 2.98
C GLY A 23 4.48 19.05 2.49
N GLN A 24 5.34 19.87 3.12
CA GLN A 24 5.49 21.27 2.72
C GLN A 24 6.32 21.47 1.43
N GLY A 25 6.89 20.40 0.88
CA GLY A 25 7.67 20.44 -0.36
C GLY A 25 8.87 21.38 -0.30
N LYS A 26 9.49 21.57 0.87
CA LYS A 26 10.63 22.48 1.07
C LYS A 26 11.93 21.97 0.45
N GLY A 27 11.98 20.67 0.09
CA GLY A 27 13.17 20.03 -0.44
C GLY A 27 14.18 19.64 0.64
N GLY A 28 15.35 19.18 0.20
CA GLY A 28 16.43 18.70 1.06
C GLY A 28 17.77 19.31 0.69
N ASP A 29 17.78 20.59 0.29
CA ASP A 29 19.01 21.28 -0.09
C ASP A 29 20.03 21.23 1.06
N LYS A 30 21.29 21.13 0.70
CA LYS A 30 22.36 21.11 1.68
C LYS A 30 22.28 22.38 2.53
N ASP A 31 22.45 22.19 3.84
CA ASP A 31 22.38 23.29 4.83
C ASP A 31 21.06 24.05 4.93
N SER A 32 19.99 23.53 4.32
CA SER A 32 18.64 24.15 4.39
C SER A 32 17.98 24.04 5.77
N GLY A 33 18.50 23.21 6.66
CA GLY A 33 17.90 22.92 7.96
C GLY A 33 16.58 22.14 7.91
N THR A 34 16.18 21.67 6.73
CA THR A 34 15.02 20.78 6.56
C THR A 34 15.34 19.36 7.04
N ARG A 35 14.32 18.58 7.37
CA ARG A 35 14.54 17.16 7.75
C ARG A 35 15.14 16.35 6.61
N SER A 36 14.74 16.61 5.38
CA SER A 36 15.25 15.93 4.19
C SER A 36 16.73 16.26 3.92
N SER A 37 17.26 17.38 4.40
CA SER A 37 18.69 17.72 4.31
C SER A 37 19.58 16.78 5.13
N LEU A 38 19.03 15.95 6.02
CA LEU A 38 19.78 14.91 6.74
C LEU A 38 20.39 13.87 5.79
N MET A 39 19.96 13.80 4.53
CA MET A 39 20.61 13.00 3.49
C MET A 39 22.12 13.32 3.37
N TRP A 40 22.49 14.57 3.54
CA TRP A 40 23.89 15.00 3.42
C TRP A 40 24.78 14.48 4.54
N HIS A 41 24.24 14.27 5.74
CA HIS A 41 24.97 13.59 6.81
C HIS A 41 25.25 12.12 6.48
N SER A 42 24.35 11.45 5.74
CA SER A 42 24.62 10.11 5.23
C SER A 42 25.77 10.11 4.23
N VAL A 43 25.87 11.12 3.36
CA VAL A 43 27.00 11.28 2.44
C VAL A 43 28.33 11.41 3.21
N GLU A 44 28.36 12.19 4.30
CA GLU A 44 29.56 12.32 5.15
C GLU A 44 29.95 10.99 5.82
N ILE A 45 28.95 10.20 6.25
CA ILE A 45 29.19 8.86 6.82
C ILE A 45 29.76 7.94 5.72
N ILE A 46 29.16 7.94 4.53
CA ILE A 46 29.63 7.13 3.39
C ILE A 46 31.07 7.51 3.01
N ARG A 47 31.38 8.79 2.95
CA ARG A 47 32.71 9.32 2.66
C ARG A 47 33.77 8.86 3.68
N HIS A 48 33.37 8.78 4.96
CA HIS A 48 34.23 8.33 6.04
C HIS A 48 34.42 6.82 6.07
N CYS A 49 33.33 6.06 5.97
CA CYS A 49 33.33 4.59 6.13
C CYS A 49 33.68 3.83 4.84
N LYS A 50 33.39 4.43 3.68
CA LYS A 50 33.56 3.84 2.34
C LYS A 50 33.02 2.41 2.23
N PRO A 51 31.75 2.16 2.58
CA PRO A 51 31.15 0.83 2.45
C PRO A 51 31.24 0.34 1.00
N LYS A 52 31.38 -0.99 0.80
CA LYS A 52 31.45 -1.55 -0.56
C LYS A 52 30.15 -1.29 -1.33
N ILE A 53 29.00 -1.37 -0.64
CA ILE A 53 27.67 -1.15 -1.23
C ILE A 53 26.90 -0.16 -0.36
N VAL A 54 26.26 0.80 -1.00
CA VAL A 54 25.30 1.72 -0.37
C VAL A 54 23.93 1.52 -1.01
N VAL A 55 22.91 1.36 -0.19
CA VAL A 55 21.50 1.31 -0.62
C VAL A 55 20.78 2.49 -0.03
N TRP A 56 20.26 3.37 -0.87
CA TRP A 56 19.41 4.48 -0.49
C TRP A 56 17.98 4.29 -0.98
N GLU A 57 17.01 4.55 -0.10
CA GLU A 57 15.58 4.53 -0.45
C GLU A 57 14.96 5.89 -0.18
N ASN A 58 14.04 6.34 -1.05
CA ASN A 58 13.23 7.52 -0.80
C ASN A 58 11.92 7.51 -1.62
N VAL A 59 11.09 8.55 -1.42
CA VAL A 59 9.88 8.74 -2.22
C VAL A 59 10.22 9.10 -3.67
N LYS A 60 9.44 8.60 -4.63
CA LYS A 60 9.59 8.89 -6.07
C LYS A 60 9.67 10.40 -6.36
N ASN A 61 9.00 11.22 -5.56
CA ASN A 61 8.92 12.67 -5.79
C ASN A 61 10.28 13.40 -5.69
N VAL A 62 11.32 12.76 -5.15
CA VAL A 62 12.69 13.31 -5.21
C VAL A 62 13.17 13.51 -6.65
N LEU A 63 12.63 12.73 -7.61
CA LEU A 63 12.91 12.86 -9.04
C LEU A 63 12.06 13.94 -9.75
N SER A 64 11.19 14.64 -9.03
CA SER A 64 10.41 15.73 -9.64
C SER A 64 11.32 16.90 -10.05
N LYS A 65 10.89 17.68 -11.04
CA LYS A 65 11.63 18.87 -11.51
C LYS A 65 12.06 19.82 -10.39
N LYS A 66 11.30 19.85 -9.29
CA LYS A 66 11.58 20.70 -8.14
C LYS A 66 12.73 20.19 -7.29
N HIS A 67 12.93 18.87 -7.21
CA HIS A 67 13.79 18.24 -6.21
C HIS A 67 14.93 17.40 -6.81
N ILE A 68 14.91 17.15 -8.11
CA ILE A 68 15.87 16.27 -8.80
C ILE A 68 17.33 16.71 -8.60
N HIS A 69 17.56 18.02 -8.51
CA HIS A 69 18.91 18.55 -8.27
C HIS A 69 19.58 18.00 -7.01
N ASN A 70 18.80 17.74 -5.93
CA ASN A 70 19.33 17.13 -4.71
C ASN A 70 19.79 15.69 -4.96
N PHE A 71 19.02 14.93 -5.75
CA PHE A 71 19.39 13.56 -6.10
C PHE A 71 20.61 13.53 -7.02
N GLU A 72 20.69 14.41 -7.99
CA GLU A 72 21.84 14.54 -8.89
C GLU A 72 23.12 14.91 -8.12
N HIS A 73 23.04 15.86 -7.18
CA HIS A 73 24.18 16.19 -6.32
C HIS A 73 24.59 15.01 -5.43
N TYR A 74 23.61 14.25 -4.90
CA TYR A 74 23.90 13.03 -4.12
C TYR A 74 24.68 12.02 -4.95
N ILE A 75 24.28 11.76 -6.19
CA ILE A 75 24.97 10.88 -7.12
C ILE A 75 26.41 11.41 -7.38
N GLN A 76 26.55 12.69 -7.74
CA GLN A 76 27.85 13.32 -8.01
C GLN A 76 28.81 13.24 -6.81
N ASP A 77 28.29 13.47 -5.60
CA ASP A 77 29.09 13.35 -4.37
C ASP A 77 29.63 11.91 -4.18
N LEU A 78 28.81 10.89 -4.47
CA LEU A 78 29.25 9.49 -4.40
C LEU A 78 30.22 9.13 -5.52
N GLU A 79 29.98 9.56 -6.74
CA GLU A 79 30.89 9.38 -7.88
C GLU A 79 32.26 10.00 -7.60
N SER A 80 32.30 11.17 -6.97
CA SER A 80 33.56 11.86 -6.60
C SER A 80 34.46 11.08 -5.67
N ILE A 81 33.94 10.07 -4.98
CA ILE A 81 34.65 9.21 -4.05
C ILE A 81 34.74 7.76 -4.51
N GLY A 82 34.43 7.50 -5.80
CA GLY A 82 34.71 6.25 -6.49
C GLY A 82 33.52 5.26 -6.55
N TYR A 83 32.29 5.70 -6.29
CA TYR A 83 31.11 4.86 -6.48
C TYR A 83 30.54 4.98 -7.89
N THR A 84 29.99 3.89 -8.38
CA THR A 84 29.05 3.90 -9.53
C THR A 84 27.65 3.67 -9.00
N SER A 85 26.70 4.50 -9.43
CA SER A 85 25.33 4.49 -8.89
C SER A 85 24.32 4.07 -9.94
N TYR A 86 23.43 3.17 -9.54
CA TYR A 86 22.30 2.65 -10.31
C TYR A 86 21.02 3.01 -9.57
N TYR A 87 19.99 3.46 -10.27
CA TYR A 87 18.74 3.76 -9.61
C TYR A 87 17.51 3.37 -10.44
N LYS A 88 16.46 2.98 -9.75
CA LYS A 88 15.18 2.61 -10.36
C LYS A 88 14.04 2.92 -9.40
N VAL A 89 12.90 3.32 -9.94
CA VAL A 89 11.65 3.38 -9.17
C VAL A 89 11.00 2.01 -9.21
N LEU A 90 10.80 1.43 -8.03
CA LEU A 90 10.14 0.14 -7.86
C LEU A 90 8.81 0.35 -7.14
N ASN A 91 7.84 -0.52 -7.40
CA ASN A 91 6.55 -0.51 -6.73
C ASN A 91 6.34 -1.82 -5.98
N ALA A 92 5.98 -1.75 -4.70
CA ALA A 92 5.80 -2.92 -3.85
C ALA A 92 4.82 -3.96 -4.44
N LYS A 93 3.79 -3.50 -5.17
CA LYS A 93 2.83 -4.40 -5.83
C LYS A 93 3.46 -5.30 -6.90
N ASP A 94 4.59 -4.88 -7.49
CA ASP A 94 5.30 -5.63 -8.51
C ASP A 94 6.25 -6.68 -7.89
N PHE A 95 6.25 -6.77 -6.54
CA PHE A 95 7.11 -7.66 -5.75
C PHE A 95 6.30 -8.41 -4.65
N GLY A 96 5.05 -8.75 -4.94
CA GLY A 96 4.23 -9.63 -4.10
C GLY A 96 3.52 -8.97 -2.92
N VAL A 97 3.53 -7.64 -2.80
CA VAL A 97 2.83 -6.92 -1.72
C VAL A 97 1.60 -6.20 -2.29
N PRO A 98 0.36 -6.44 -1.78
CA PRO A 98 -0.85 -5.78 -2.29
C PRO A 98 -0.93 -4.30 -1.86
N GLN A 99 0.15 -3.55 -2.13
CA GLN A 99 0.30 -2.15 -1.81
C GLN A 99 0.87 -1.37 -2.99
N ASN A 100 0.19 -0.32 -3.40
CA ASN A 100 0.71 0.62 -4.39
C ASN A 100 1.66 1.60 -3.69
N ARG A 101 2.95 1.20 -3.62
CA ARG A 101 4.01 1.95 -2.96
C ARG A 101 5.20 2.10 -3.88
N GLU A 102 5.28 3.22 -4.57
CA GLU A 102 6.43 3.57 -5.41
C GLU A 102 7.54 4.20 -4.55
N ARG A 103 8.76 3.66 -4.72
CA ARG A 103 9.97 4.19 -4.11
C ARG A 103 11.11 4.20 -5.09
N ILE A 104 11.96 5.21 -5.02
CA ILE A 104 13.26 5.17 -5.68
C ILE A 104 14.23 4.39 -4.79
N TYR A 105 14.95 3.48 -5.41
CA TYR A 105 16.10 2.81 -4.83
C TYR A 105 17.34 3.22 -5.62
N CYS A 106 18.39 3.60 -4.91
CA CYS A 106 19.69 3.88 -5.49
C CYS A 106 20.71 2.95 -4.86
N ILE A 107 21.38 2.16 -5.70
CA ILE A 107 22.44 1.23 -5.32
C ILE A 107 23.73 1.82 -5.82
N SER A 108 24.65 2.13 -4.90
CA SER A 108 25.97 2.67 -5.23
C SER A 108 27.05 1.69 -4.79
N ILE A 109 27.92 1.31 -5.72
CA ILE A 109 28.95 0.28 -5.53
C ILE A 109 30.32 0.90 -5.69
N LEU A 110 31.21 0.68 -4.72
CA LEU A 110 32.54 1.26 -4.67
C LEU A 110 33.54 0.45 -5.53
N GLY A 111 34.26 1.16 -6.42
CA GLY A 111 35.31 0.58 -7.24
C GLY A 111 34.82 -0.36 -8.32
N ASP A 112 35.70 -1.18 -8.89
CA ASP A 112 35.38 -2.10 -9.97
C ASP A 112 34.37 -3.17 -9.54
N HIS A 113 33.35 -3.41 -10.36
CA HIS A 113 32.32 -4.40 -10.17
C HIS A 113 31.61 -4.72 -11.49
N GLU A 114 30.91 -5.84 -11.54
CA GLU A 114 30.03 -6.17 -12.65
C GLU A 114 28.82 -5.22 -12.70
N HIS A 115 28.26 -5.04 -13.89
CA HIS A 115 27.07 -4.20 -14.06
C HIS A 115 25.93 -4.70 -13.15
N PHE A 116 25.34 -3.77 -12.37
CA PHE A 116 24.22 -4.10 -11.50
C PHE A 116 22.90 -3.89 -12.25
N GLU A 117 22.04 -4.89 -12.19
CA GLU A 117 20.68 -4.83 -12.71
C GLU A 117 19.67 -4.99 -11.59
N PHE A 118 18.61 -4.15 -11.62
CA PHE A 118 17.50 -4.30 -10.69
C PHE A 118 16.66 -5.52 -11.06
N PRO A 119 16.11 -6.23 -10.05
CA PRO A 119 15.21 -7.33 -10.33
C PRO A 119 13.98 -6.87 -11.11
N GLU A 120 13.46 -7.74 -11.97
CA GLU A 120 12.19 -7.53 -12.62
C GLU A 120 11.03 -7.87 -11.68
N GLY A 121 9.95 -7.13 -11.82
CA GLY A 121 8.72 -7.42 -11.10
C GLY A 121 8.00 -8.66 -11.65
N PHE A 122 7.06 -9.19 -10.89
CA PHE A 122 6.24 -10.34 -11.25
C PHE A 122 4.75 -10.04 -10.99
N PRO A 123 3.82 -10.77 -11.63
CA PRO A 123 2.39 -10.58 -11.43
C PRO A 123 2.00 -10.71 -9.96
N LEU A 124 1.19 -9.78 -9.47
CA LEU A 124 0.70 -9.79 -8.10
C LEU A 124 -0.46 -10.80 -7.98
N GLU A 125 -0.25 -11.88 -7.25
CA GLU A 125 -1.27 -12.88 -6.94
C GLU A 125 -2.11 -12.50 -5.72
N LEU A 126 -1.45 -11.95 -4.69
CA LEU A 126 -2.10 -11.51 -3.46
C LEU A 126 -2.99 -10.29 -3.66
N ARG A 127 -4.11 -10.27 -2.95
CA ARG A 127 -5.02 -9.13 -2.85
C ARG A 127 -5.06 -8.64 -1.40
N LEU A 128 -5.66 -7.49 -1.18
CA LEU A 128 -5.75 -6.93 0.18
C LEU A 128 -6.44 -7.90 1.14
N ARG A 129 -7.50 -8.59 0.70
CA ARG A 129 -8.20 -9.61 1.50
C ARG A 129 -7.31 -10.72 2.04
N ASP A 130 -6.26 -11.09 1.31
CA ASP A 130 -5.38 -12.21 1.67
C ASP A 130 -4.43 -11.86 2.83
N VAL A 131 -4.33 -10.58 3.18
CA VAL A 131 -3.50 -10.06 4.27
C VAL A 131 -4.32 -9.43 5.40
N LEU A 132 -5.65 -9.50 5.33
CA LEU A 132 -6.53 -9.04 6.40
C LEU A 132 -6.72 -10.14 7.43
N GLU A 133 -6.89 -9.75 8.68
CA GLU A 133 -7.23 -10.66 9.76
C GLU A 133 -8.67 -11.17 9.60
N ASP A 134 -8.90 -12.46 9.84
CA ASP A 134 -10.25 -13.07 9.79
C ASP A 134 -11.19 -12.52 10.86
N GLN A 135 -10.64 -12.11 11.99
CA GLN A 135 -11.38 -11.56 13.11
C GLN A 135 -10.67 -10.31 13.62
N VAL A 136 -11.40 -9.23 13.68
CA VAL A 136 -10.93 -7.95 14.24
C VAL A 136 -11.78 -7.57 15.45
N GLU A 137 -11.14 -6.99 16.47
CA GLU A 137 -11.85 -6.48 17.64
C GLU A 137 -12.78 -5.33 17.23
N GLU A 138 -13.95 -5.24 17.90
CA GLU A 138 -14.98 -4.24 17.59
C GLU A 138 -14.47 -2.79 17.62
N LYS A 139 -13.47 -2.49 18.43
CA LYS A 139 -12.83 -1.18 18.51
C LYS A 139 -12.21 -0.68 17.19
N TYR A 140 -11.95 -1.58 16.24
CA TYR A 140 -11.38 -1.23 14.93
C TYR A 140 -12.45 -0.98 13.87
N TYR A 141 -13.72 -1.30 14.15
CA TYR A 141 -14.82 -0.93 13.27
C TYR A 141 -15.13 0.56 13.42
N LEU A 142 -15.47 1.19 12.29
CA LEU A 142 -15.93 2.57 12.30
C LEU A 142 -17.27 2.68 13.02
N SER A 143 -17.52 3.81 13.70
CA SER A 143 -18.81 4.08 14.30
C SER A 143 -19.90 4.11 13.23
N GLU A 144 -21.13 3.76 13.61
CA GLU A 144 -22.31 3.80 12.72
C GLU A 144 -22.44 5.15 12.01
N GLU A 145 -22.17 6.26 12.72
CA GLU A 145 -22.21 7.60 12.13
C GLU A 145 -21.25 7.74 10.94
N ILE A 146 -20.03 7.17 11.03
CA ILE A 146 -19.05 7.21 9.95
C ILE A 146 -19.44 6.23 8.84
N GLN A 147 -19.91 5.04 9.20
CA GLN A 147 -20.37 4.05 8.23
C GLN A 147 -21.52 4.60 7.37
N ASN A 148 -22.49 5.30 7.99
CA ASN A 148 -23.62 5.93 7.31
C ASN A 148 -23.19 7.06 6.34
N ARG A 149 -21.95 7.58 6.45
CA ARG A 149 -21.40 8.55 5.48
C ARG A 149 -20.81 7.87 4.25
N PHE A 150 -20.75 6.56 4.20
CA PHE A 150 -20.16 5.87 3.06
C PHE A 150 -20.91 6.21 1.78
N LYS A 151 -20.16 6.71 0.80
CA LYS A 151 -20.68 6.97 -0.55
C LYS A 151 -19.84 6.17 -1.54
N GLN A 152 -20.48 5.30 -2.26
CA GLN A 152 -19.83 4.57 -3.35
C GLN A 152 -19.41 5.56 -4.44
N THR A 153 -18.17 5.46 -4.87
CA THR A 153 -17.67 6.24 -6.00
C THR A 153 -17.69 5.38 -7.26
N LYS A 154 -17.86 6.02 -8.43
CA LYS A 154 -17.84 5.30 -9.73
C LYS A 154 -16.42 4.86 -10.15
N THR A 155 -15.41 5.17 -9.38
CA THR A 155 -14.03 4.79 -9.65
C THR A 155 -13.87 3.31 -9.34
N GLY A 156 -13.94 2.49 -10.38
CA GLY A 156 -13.58 1.08 -10.30
C GLY A 156 -12.12 0.90 -9.86
N GLY A 157 -11.75 -0.29 -9.43
CA GLY A 157 -10.39 -0.64 -9.08
C GLY A 157 -10.14 -0.70 -7.56
N ASN A 158 -9.09 -0.03 -7.10
CA ASN A 158 -8.61 -0.19 -5.72
C ASN A 158 -9.44 0.56 -4.66
N VAL A 159 -10.15 1.61 -5.05
CA VAL A 159 -11.00 2.43 -4.16
C VAL A 159 -12.44 2.31 -4.61
N ILE A 160 -13.33 1.97 -3.69
CA ILE A 160 -14.74 1.76 -3.95
C ILE A 160 -15.64 2.89 -3.42
N GLY A 161 -15.15 3.70 -2.51
CA GLY A 161 -15.95 4.76 -1.92
C GLY A 161 -15.19 5.68 -0.99
N THR A 162 -15.94 6.51 -0.28
CA THR A 162 -15.43 7.47 0.69
C THR A 162 -16.39 7.66 1.85
N THR A 163 -15.85 7.94 3.03
CA THR A 163 -16.59 8.36 4.23
C THR A 163 -16.40 9.85 4.53
N ALA A 164 -15.86 10.62 3.57
CA ALA A 164 -15.66 12.05 3.75
C ALA A 164 -16.99 12.77 4.06
N PRO A 165 -17.02 13.68 5.05
CA PRO A 165 -18.15 14.54 5.26
C PRO A 165 -18.35 15.52 4.08
N GLU A 166 -19.60 15.91 3.81
CA GLU A 166 -19.95 16.72 2.63
C GLU A 166 -19.28 18.10 2.59
N PHE A 167 -19.01 18.66 3.76
CA PHE A 167 -18.43 20.00 3.88
C PHE A 167 -16.90 20.04 3.70
N ARG A 168 -16.27 18.90 3.39
CA ARG A 168 -14.80 18.79 3.31
C ARG A 168 -14.36 18.05 2.04
N THR A 169 -13.24 18.49 1.49
CA THR A 169 -12.59 17.78 0.38
C THR A 169 -12.17 16.37 0.81
N ILE A 170 -12.41 15.39 -0.06
CA ILE A 170 -12.01 14.00 0.15
C ILE A 170 -10.50 13.92 0.31
N GLY A 171 -10.04 13.42 1.45
CA GLY A 171 -8.64 13.12 1.72
C GLY A 171 -8.32 11.63 1.57
N GLN A 172 -7.05 11.28 1.55
CA GLN A 172 -6.64 9.87 1.46
C GLN A 172 -7.14 9.00 2.62
N ARG A 173 -7.34 9.60 3.79
CA ARG A 173 -7.87 8.92 4.99
C ARG A 173 -9.36 8.57 4.89
N ASP A 174 -10.07 9.21 3.97
CA ASP A 174 -11.50 9.02 3.80
C ASP A 174 -11.82 7.97 2.73
N LEU A 175 -10.80 7.47 2.06
CA LEU A 175 -10.95 6.48 1.00
C LEU A 175 -11.22 5.10 1.59
N VAL A 176 -12.21 4.43 1.01
CA VAL A 176 -12.55 3.04 1.35
C VAL A 176 -12.03 2.14 0.23
N TYR A 177 -11.17 1.20 0.61
CA TYR A 177 -10.49 0.32 -0.33
C TYR A 177 -11.27 -0.96 -0.60
N ASN A 178 -11.13 -1.43 -1.82
CA ASN A 178 -11.64 -2.72 -2.25
C ASN A 178 -10.76 -3.84 -1.71
N PRO A 179 -11.31 -4.83 -0.99
CA PRO A 179 -10.54 -5.98 -0.51
C PRO A 179 -9.93 -6.82 -1.67
N ASP A 180 -10.50 -6.78 -2.88
CA ASP A 180 -9.96 -7.41 -4.08
C ASP A 180 -8.90 -6.58 -4.81
N GLY A 181 -8.61 -5.40 -4.30
CA GLY A 181 -7.65 -4.46 -4.88
C GLY A 181 -6.30 -4.46 -4.17
N VAL A 182 -5.58 -3.38 -4.39
CA VAL A 182 -4.37 -3.03 -3.66
C VAL A 182 -4.56 -1.74 -2.89
N MET A 183 -3.97 -1.66 -1.71
CA MET A 183 -4.05 -0.48 -0.86
C MET A 183 -3.07 0.60 -1.31
N GLY A 184 -3.35 1.85 -0.99
CA GLY A 184 -2.39 2.95 -1.08
C GLY A 184 -1.22 2.76 -0.09
N SER A 185 -0.15 3.53 -0.27
CA SER A 185 1.00 3.50 0.64
C SER A 185 0.59 3.76 2.09
N LEU A 186 1.05 2.91 3.00
CA LEU A 186 0.96 3.19 4.44
C LEU A 186 1.92 4.33 4.81
N VAL A 187 1.45 5.20 5.67
CA VAL A 187 2.24 6.33 6.21
C VAL A 187 2.33 6.24 7.73
N ALA A 188 3.33 6.89 8.31
CA ALA A 188 3.61 6.81 9.75
C ALA A 188 2.45 7.27 10.65
N THR A 189 1.46 7.96 10.13
CA THR A 189 0.28 8.44 10.87
C THR A 189 -0.94 7.54 10.75
N ASP A 190 -0.89 6.48 9.95
CA ASP A 190 -2.04 5.60 9.72
C ASP A 190 -2.47 4.85 11.00
N TYR A 191 -1.58 4.70 12.00
CA TYR A 191 -1.97 4.17 13.31
C TYR A 191 -2.98 5.06 14.05
N LYS A 192 -3.06 6.35 13.72
CA LYS A 192 -4.05 7.30 14.27
C LYS A 192 -5.34 7.35 13.45
N GLN A 193 -5.22 7.07 12.17
CA GLN A 193 -6.32 7.10 11.20
C GLN A 193 -6.07 5.97 10.19
N PRO A 194 -6.43 4.74 10.54
CA PRO A 194 -6.21 3.56 9.70
C PRO A 194 -6.87 3.71 8.32
N LYS A 195 -6.34 2.99 7.34
CA LYS A 195 -6.97 2.84 6.04
C LYS A 195 -8.31 2.13 6.21
N GLN A 196 -9.34 2.63 5.55
CA GLN A 196 -10.67 2.04 5.62
C GLN A 196 -10.84 0.97 4.54
N ILE A 197 -11.38 -0.16 4.92
CA ILE A 197 -11.66 -1.28 4.03
C ILE A 197 -13.10 -1.70 4.30
N ILE A 198 -13.85 -2.02 3.26
CA ILE A 198 -15.16 -2.66 3.45
C ILE A 198 -14.93 -4.11 3.86
N ASP A 199 -15.42 -4.48 5.02
CA ASP A 199 -15.58 -5.88 5.42
C ASP A 199 -16.86 -6.42 4.80
N VAL A 200 -16.78 -6.79 3.53
CA VAL A 200 -17.92 -7.31 2.80
C VAL A 200 -17.82 -8.82 2.81
N LYS A 201 -18.11 -9.40 3.96
CA LYS A 201 -18.35 -10.84 4.03
C LYS A 201 -19.73 -11.14 3.45
N PRO A 202 -19.84 -12.23 2.67
CA PRO A 202 -21.16 -12.73 2.30
C PRO A 202 -21.93 -13.04 3.60
N ILE A 203 -23.02 -12.33 3.85
CA ILE A 203 -23.84 -12.60 5.04
C ILE A 203 -24.80 -13.71 4.67
N ARG A 204 -24.47 -14.94 5.10
CA ARG A 204 -25.34 -16.09 4.89
C ARG A 204 -26.44 -16.10 5.94
N LEU A 205 -27.66 -15.88 5.50
CA LEU A 205 -28.87 -15.89 6.36
C LEU A 205 -29.34 -17.31 6.68
N GLY A 206 -29.03 -18.27 5.82
CA GLY A 206 -29.45 -19.67 5.97
C GLY A 206 -29.33 -20.43 4.66
N GLY A 207 -29.99 -21.56 4.55
CA GLY A 207 -30.08 -22.34 3.32
C GLY A 207 -31.34 -23.19 3.28
N VAL A 208 -31.87 -23.38 2.10
CA VAL A 208 -33.08 -24.19 1.84
C VAL A 208 -32.88 -25.66 2.29
N PHE A 209 -31.63 -26.12 2.29
CA PHE A 209 -31.26 -27.50 2.63
C PHE A 209 -30.50 -27.60 3.94
N ASP A 210 -30.46 -26.53 4.76
CA ASP A 210 -29.82 -26.58 6.08
C ASP A 210 -30.66 -27.44 7.05
N ASP A 211 -29.97 -28.28 7.78
CA ASP A 211 -30.53 -29.03 8.91
C ASP A 211 -29.74 -28.77 10.19
N GLU A 212 -30.17 -29.35 11.32
CA GLU A 212 -29.49 -29.15 12.62
C GLU A 212 -28.04 -29.62 12.67
N LYS A 213 -27.60 -30.41 11.71
CA LYS A 213 -26.27 -31.06 11.71
C LYS A 213 -25.37 -30.62 10.56
N SER A 214 -25.91 -30.01 9.52
CA SER A 214 -25.15 -29.65 8.32
C SER A 214 -25.58 -28.34 7.70
N ARG A 215 -24.60 -27.60 7.18
CA ARG A 215 -24.82 -26.39 6.38
C ARG A 215 -24.37 -26.68 4.95
N HIS A 216 -25.32 -26.60 4.03
CA HIS A 216 -25.04 -26.85 2.61
C HIS A 216 -24.77 -25.55 1.88
N GLN A 217 -23.79 -25.53 0.95
CA GLN A 217 -23.54 -24.39 0.08
C GLN A 217 -24.64 -24.25 -0.98
N ALA A 218 -25.17 -25.36 -1.48
CA ALA A 218 -26.30 -25.35 -2.41
C ALA A 218 -27.55 -24.83 -1.70
N GLY A 219 -28.30 -23.94 -2.37
CA GLY A 219 -29.52 -23.34 -1.81
C GLY A 219 -29.27 -22.35 -0.68
N SER A 220 -28.05 -21.85 -0.49
CA SER A 220 -27.75 -20.80 0.51
C SER A 220 -28.48 -19.51 0.18
N ILE A 221 -29.08 -18.91 1.21
CA ILE A 221 -29.75 -17.63 1.17
C ILE A 221 -28.80 -16.57 1.71
N TRP A 222 -28.58 -15.52 0.95
CA TRP A 222 -27.63 -14.46 1.27
C TRP A 222 -28.37 -13.14 1.49
N ASP A 223 -27.84 -12.30 2.36
CA ASP A 223 -28.35 -10.97 2.57
C ASP A 223 -28.08 -10.11 1.33
N LYS A 224 -29.06 -9.32 0.90
CA LYS A 224 -28.95 -8.39 -0.22
C LYS A 224 -27.89 -7.31 0.00
N GLU A 225 -27.65 -6.95 1.26
CA GLU A 225 -26.64 -5.97 1.67
C GLU A 225 -25.22 -6.58 1.72
N GLY A 226 -25.12 -7.92 1.61
CA GLY A 226 -23.85 -8.63 1.54
C GLY A 226 -23.33 -8.78 0.12
N ILE A 227 -22.05 -9.12 -0.04
CA ILE A 227 -21.52 -9.55 -1.35
C ILE A 227 -22.02 -10.96 -1.65
N SER A 228 -22.54 -11.18 -2.87
CA SER A 228 -22.78 -12.52 -3.38
C SER A 228 -21.46 -13.29 -3.50
N PRO A 229 -21.40 -14.56 -3.03
CA PRO A 229 -20.26 -15.39 -3.30
C PRO A 229 -20.06 -15.55 -4.82
N THR A 230 -18.84 -15.86 -5.22
CA THR A 230 -18.48 -16.11 -6.61
C THR A 230 -19.50 -17.05 -7.27
N LEU A 231 -20.10 -16.59 -8.36
CA LEU A 231 -20.96 -17.44 -9.16
C LEU A 231 -20.11 -18.54 -9.78
N ASP A 232 -20.30 -19.77 -9.30
CA ASP A 232 -19.65 -20.93 -9.89
C ASP A 232 -20.25 -21.22 -11.27
N THR A 233 -19.47 -21.82 -12.16
CA THR A 233 -19.96 -22.22 -13.48
C THR A 233 -21.17 -23.15 -13.30
N MET A 234 -22.32 -22.71 -13.78
CA MET A 234 -23.62 -23.36 -13.61
C MET A 234 -23.62 -24.79 -14.17
N GLN A 235 -23.29 -25.75 -13.32
CA GLN A 235 -23.56 -27.17 -13.58
C GLN A 235 -24.83 -27.55 -12.83
N GLY A 236 -25.98 -27.28 -13.37
CA GLY A 236 -27.30 -27.74 -12.94
C GLY A 236 -27.56 -27.98 -11.44
N GLY A 237 -28.74 -27.69 -10.96
CA GLY A 237 -29.23 -27.96 -9.60
C GLY A 237 -28.89 -26.89 -8.57
N TRP A 238 -29.84 -26.09 -8.13
CA TRP A 238 -29.92 -25.21 -6.94
C TRP A 238 -28.60 -24.59 -6.40
N ARG A 239 -27.59 -24.39 -7.25
CA ARG A 239 -26.29 -23.80 -6.90
C ARG A 239 -26.25 -22.30 -7.08
N GLN A 240 -27.38 -21.69 -7.46
CA GLN A 240 -27.49 -20.24 -7.56
C GLN A 240 -27.65 -19.63 -6.18
N PRO A 241 -26.92 -18.56 -5.83
CA PRO A 241 -27.17 -17.85 -4.59
C PRO A 241 -28.56 -17.22 -4.63
N LEU A 242 -29.35 -17.49 -3.59
CA LEU A 242 -30.65 -16.87 -3.39
C LEU A 242 -30.44 -15.58 -2.60
N VAL A 243 -31.03 -14.47 -3.06
CA VAL A 243 -30.96 -13.18 -2.38
C VAL A 243 -32.35 -12.82 -1.90
N THR A 244 -32.49 -12.37 -0.66
CA THR A 244 -33.78 -11.88 -0.13
C THR A 244 -33.99 -10.43 -0.54
N GLU A 245 -35.09 -10.12 -1.21
CA GLU A 245 -35.66 -8.78 -1.23
C GLU A 245 -36.65 -8.68 -0.06
N GLU A 246 -36.48 -7.70 0.82
CA GLU A 246 -37.22 -7.49 2.09
C GLU A 246 -38.39 -8.44 2.41
N PRO A 247 -38.64 -8.88 3.63
CA PRO A 247 -38.84 -10.25 4.07
C PRO A 247 -40.08 -10.89 3.40
N LYS A 248 -39.97 -11.23 2.15
CA LYS A 248 -40.88 -12.17 1.49
C LYS A 248 -40.06 -13.40 1.18
N ILE A 249 -40.23 -14.39 2.02
CA ILE A 249 -39.88 -15.77 1.68
C ILE A 249 -40.65 -16.10 0.40
N VAL A 250 -39.99 -16.16 -0.73
CA VAL A 250 -40.63 -16.62 -1.97
C VAL A 250 -40.66 -18.12 -1.92
N GLU A 251 -41.79 -18.69 -1.54
CA GLU A 251 -42.04 -20.12 -1.75
C GLU A 251 -42.20 -20.33 -3.25
N HIS A 252 -41.17 -20.93 -3.87
CA HIS A 252 -41.32 -21.55 -5.16
C HIS A 252 -41.98 -22.93 -4.98
N LYS A 253 -43.24 -23.04 -5.45
CA LYS A 253 -43.88 -24.33 -5.66
C LYS A 253 -43.24 -25.07 -6.84
#